data_6a9bac5b0fa061c272e5f6df257a6097
#
_entry.id   6a9bac5b0fa061c272e5f6df257a6097
#
_cell.length_a   1.000
_cell.length_b   1.000
_cell.length_c   1.000
_cell.angle_alpha   90.00
_cell.angle_beta   90.00
_cell.angle_gamma   90.00
#
_symmetry.space_group_name_H-M   'P 1'
#
loop_
_entity.id
_entity.type
_entity.pdbx_description
1 polymer ?
#
loop_
_entity_poly.entity_id
_entity_poly.type
_entity_poly.pdbx_seq_one_letter_code
_entity_poly.pdbx_strand_id
1 'polypeptide(L)'
;MFPSLFKVSALCALTAAVSVGCTTMDHHNSAKQQTVTVHAVSPEGVGSKIGTVTFHDSPQGLIVMTNLSSLPSGQHGFHIHERGSCEPAMKDGKMTAAQAAGGHFNPTGTGHGTPTTGHLGDLPTVTVDSNGKANQTLLAPRLTLSQIQGLSVMVHAGGDNYSDHPKPLGGGGERIACGVIK
;
A
#
# COMPACT_ATOMS: atom_id res chain seq x y z
N MET A 1 77.60 -45.90 44.85
CA MET A 1 76.86 -46.30 43.69
C MET A 1 75.54 -45.52 43.72
N PHE A 2 75.43 -44.46 42.96
CA PHE A 2 74.24 -43.58 42.93
C PHE A 2 73.49 -43.79 41.62
N PRO A 3 72.20 -43.95 41.63
CA PRO A 3 71.43 -43.83 40.40
C PRO A 3 70.91 -42.42 40.21
N SER A 4 70.93 -42.00 38.98
CA SER A 4 70.57 -40.73 38.39
C SER A 4 69.09 -40.41 38.47
N LEU A 5 68.74 -39.16 38.86
CA LEU A 5 67.40 -38.61 38.79
C LEU A 5 67.11 -38.13 37.37
N PHE A 6 66.05 -38.69 36.73
CA PHE A 6 65.44 -38.17 35.53
C PHE A 6 64.36 -37.16 35.91
N LYS A 7 64.56 -35.91 35.49
CA LYS A 7 63.52 -34.87 35.55
C LYS A 7 62.64 -35.02 34.37
N VAL A 8 61.36 -35.28 34.60
CA VAL A 8 60.30 -35.22 33.58
C VAL A 8 59.74 -33.81 33.60
N SER A 9 59.99 -33.06 32.56
CA SER A 9 59.32 -31.74 32.31
C SER A 9 57.97 -31.96 31.72
N ALA A 10 56.91 -31.57 32.42
CA ALA A 10 55.58 -31.56 31.93
C ALA A 10 55.35 -30.29 31.08
N LEU A 11 55.09 -30.48 29.80
CA LEU A 11 54.72 -29.42 28.84
C LEU A 11 53.24 -29.22 28.87
N CYS A 12 52.76 -28.13 29.52
CA CYS A 12 51.39 -27.71 29.47
C CYS A 12 51.07 -27.10 28.10
N ALA A 13 50.36 -27.83 27.28
CA ALA A 13 49.77 -27.29 26.05
C ALA A 13 48.51 -26.51 26.38
N LEU A 14 48.54 -25.17 26.25
CA LEU A 14 47.36 -24.31 26.25
C LEU A 14 46.64 -24.47 24.92
N THR A 15 45.48 -25.13 24.90
CA THR A 15 44.56 -25.11 23.77
C THR A 15 43.67 -23.88 23.89
N ALA A 16 43.91 -22.87 23.05
CA ALA A 16 43.04 -21.75 22.89
C ALA A 16 41.78 -22.19 22.09
N ALA A 17 40.63 -22.30 22.76
CA ALA A 17 39.36 -22.52 22.11
C ALA A 17 38.91 -21.21 21.44
N VAL A 18 39.03 -21.15 20.12
CA VAL A 18 38.44 -20.07 19.31
C VAL A 18 36.95 -20.37 19.16
N SER A 19 36.13 -19.70 19.96
CA SER A 19 34.67 -19.71 19.78
C SER A 19 34.31 -18.82 18.56
N VAL A 20 34.07 -19.46 17.43
CA VAL A 20 33.44 -18.81 16.26
C VAL A 20 32.00 -18.53 16.62
N GLY A 21 31.72 -17.32 17.09
CA GLY A 21 30.38 -16.83 17.28
C GLY A 21 29.75 -16.62 15.90
N CYS A 22 28.85 -17.52 15.47
CA CYS A 22 27.92 -17.26 14.39
C CYS A 22 26.97 -16.15 14.86
N THR A 23 27.27 -14.90 14.52
CA THR A 23 26.28 -13.84 14.55
C THR A 23 25.33 -14.09 13.40
N THR A 24 24.19 -14.73 13.66
CA THR A 24 23.04 -14.69 12.78
C THR A 24 22.58 -13.24 12.74
N MET A 25 22.93 -12.53 11.67
CA MET A 25 22.28 -11.27 11.36
C MET A 25 20.84 -11.60 11.01
N ASP A 26 19.94 -11.52 11.99
CA ASP A 26 18.52 -11.43 11.74
C ASP A 26 18.28 -10.14 10.94
N HIS A 27 18.27 -10.28 9.61
CA HIS A 27 17.74 -9.27 8.74
C HIS A 27 16.23 -9.25 9.01
N HIS A 28 15.83 -8.54 10.06
CA HIS A 28 14.47 -8.05 10.17
C HIS A 28 14.29 -7.09 8.98
N ASN A 29 13.95 -7.67 7.83
CA ASN A 29 13.40 -6.92 6.73
C ASN A 29 11.99 -6.48 7.17
N SER A 30 11.92 -5.41 7.98
CA SER A 30 10.66 -4.74 8.27
C SER A 30 10.10 -4.32 6.92
N ALA A 31 9.16 -5.09 6.40
CA ALA A 31 8.45 -4.74 5.18
C ALA A 31 8.01 -3.28 5.30
N LYS A 32 8.47 -2.45 4.36
CA LYS A 32 8.14 -1.03 4.38
C LYS A 32 6.62 -0.90 4.39
N GLN A 33 6.09 -0.23 5.42
CA GLN A 33 4.67 -0.02 5.61
C GLN A 33 4.39 1.47 5.65
N GLN A 34 3.29 1.90 5.06
CA GLN A 34 2.84 3.28 5.09
C GLN A 34 1.36 3.35 5.38
N THR A 35 0.98 4.17 6.36
CA THR A 35 -0.42 4.47 6.69
C THR A 35 -0.76 5.87 6.22
N VAL A 36 -1.83 5.95 5.44
CA VAL A 36 -2.36 7.16 4.82
C VAL A 36 -3.67 7.55 5.49
N THR A 37 -3.79 8.80 5.92
CA THR A 37 -5.08 9.35 6.36
C THR A 37 -5.96 9.63 5.16
N VAL A 38 -7.20 9.15 5.21
CA VAL A 38 -8.21 9.35 4.19
C VAL A 38 -9.28 10.32 4.69
N HIS A 39 -9.63 11.26 3.83
CA HIS A 39 -10.62 12.30 4.07
C HIS A 39 -11.80 12.16 3.10
N ALA A 40 -13.00 12.53 3.54
CA ALA A 40 -14.10 12.81 2.63
C ALA A 40 -13.72 13.97 1.70
N VAL A 41 -14.16 13.93 0.44
CA VAL A 41 -13.91 15.00 -0.51
C VAL A 41 -15.20 15.43 -1.22
N SER A 42 -15.26 16.71 -1.55
CA SER A 42 -16.38 17.31 -2.27
C SER A 42 -15.89 18.39 -3.22
N PRO A 43 -16.76 18.99 -4.07
CA PRO A 43 -16.37 20.14 -4.88
C PRO A 43 -15.91 21.36 -4.08
N GLU A 44 -16.28 21.46 -2.79
CA GLU A 44 -15.93 22.52 -1.87
C GLU A 44 -14.53 22.32 -1.25
N GLY A 45 -13.98 21.08 -1.31
CA GLY A 45 -12.64 20.80 -0.80
C GLY A 45 -12.50 19.46 -0.07
N VAL A 46 -11.39 19.36 0.66
CA VAL A 46 -11.06 18.23 1.52
C VAL A 46 -11.78 18.39 2.86
N GLY A 47 -12.62 17.41 3.18
CA GLY A 47 -13.46 17.41 4.38
C GLY A 47 -12.84 16.67 5.58
N SER A 48 -13.70 16.09 6.40
CA SER A 48 -13.31 15.38 7.62
C SER A 48 -12.54 14.10 7.33
N LYS A 49 -11.66 13.72 8.26
CA LYS A 49 -11.02 12.40 8.26
C LYS A 49 -12.10 11.31 8.42
N ILE A 50 -12.04 10.30 7.57
CA ILE A 50 -12.95 9.15 7.61
C ILE A 50 -12.24 7.82 7.90
N GLY A 51 -10.92 7.84 8.06
CA GLY A 51 -10.15 6.65 8.42
C GLY A 51 -8.74 6.63 7.85
N THR A 52 -8.26 5.42 7.61
CA THR A 52 -6.90 5.19 7.09
C THR A 52 -6.89 4.06 6.05
N VAL A 53 -5.90 4.13 5.16
CA VAL A 53 -5.48 3.02 4.31
C VAL A 53 -4.01 2.75 4.60
N THR A 54 -3.66 1.49 4.84
CA THR A 54 -2.29 1.07 5.10
C THR A 54 -1.79 0.21 3.95
N PHE A 55 -0.62 0.53 3.46
CA PHE A 55 0.08 -0.17 2.38
C PHE A 55 1.32 -0.85 2.92
N HIS A 56 1.60 -2.08 2.50
CA HIS A 56 2.89 -2.73 2.73
C HIS A 56 3.22 -3.72 1.60
N ASP A 57 4.50 -3.82 1.29
CA ASP A 57 4.99 -4.76 0.29
C ASP A 57 4.91 -6.21 0.79
N SER A 58 4.55 -7.12 -0.10
CA SER A 58 4.58 -8.57 0.13
C SER A 58 5.19 -9.30 -1.08
N PRO A 59 5.55 -10.57 -0.94
CA PRO A 59 6.01 -11.37 -2.09
C PRO A 59 4.98 -11.49 -3.22
N GLN A 60 3.70 -11.30 -2.94
CA GLN A 60 2.61 -11.39 -3.91
C GLN A 60 2.24 -10.05 -4.53
N GLY A 61 2.83 -8.94 -4.07
CA GLY A 61 2.52 -7.57 -4.48
C GLY A 61 2.20 -6.67 -3.29
N LEU A 62 1.54 -5.56 -3.53
CA LEU A 62 1.18 -4.60 -2.50
C LEU A 62 -0.09 -5.04 -1.76
N ILE A 63 0.00 -5.20 -0.46
CA ILE A 63 -1.15 -5.38 0.42
C ILE A 63 -1.72 -4.00 0.78
N VAL A 64 -3.04 -3.87 0.65
CA VAL A 64 -3.79 -2.64 0.92
C VAL A 64 -4.84 -2.94 1.98
N MET A 65 -4.66 -2.40 3.18
CA MET A 65 -5.59 -2.58 4.30
C MET A 65 -6.41 -1.31 4.49
N THR A 66 -7.73 -1.44 4.40
CA THR A 66 -8.66 -0.33 4.66
C THR A 66 -9.19 -0.37 6.08
N ASN A 67 -9.30 0.80 6.70
CA ASN A 67 -10.02 1.05 7.94
C ASN A 67 -10.76 2.38 7.78
N LEU A 68 -11.87 2.33 7.05
CA LEU A 68 -12.67 3.49 6.65
C LEU A 68 -14.05 3.44 7.29
N SER A 69 -14.65 4.61 7.47
CA SER A 69 -16.00 4.79 7.99
C SER A 69 -16.71 5.94 7.30
N SER A 70 -18.01 6.11 7.60
CA SER A 70 -18.82 7.21 7.06
C SER A 70 -18.91 7.23 5.52
N LEU A 71 -18.83 6.06 4.90
CA LEU A 71 -19.05 5.86 3.47
C LEU A 71 -20.46 5.32 3.22
N PRO A 72 -21.08 5.57 2.06
CA PRO A 72 -22.31 4.89 1.65
C PRO A 72 -22.10 3.36 1.63
N SER A 73 -23.10 2.59 2.03
CA SER A 73 -23.05 1.13 1.95
C SER A 73 -23.07 0.63 0.51
N GLY A 74 -22.34 -0.43 0.21
CA GLY A 74 -22.25 -1.00 -1.13
C GLY A 74 -20.83 -1.23 -1.59
N GLN A 75 -20.68 -1.53 -2.88
CA GLN A 75 -19.38 -1.72 -3.52
C GLN A 75 -18.93 -0.42 -4.19
N HIS A 76 -17.67 -0.05 -4.00
CA HIS A 76 -17.10 1.19 -4.50
C HIS A 76 -15.82 0.93 -5.30
N GLY A 77 -15.66 1.66 -6.40
CA GLY A 77 -14.41 1.74 -7.14
C GLY A 77 -13.30 2.30 -6.23
N PHE A 78 -12.13 1.69 -6.30
CA PHE A 78 -11.00 1.99 -5.44
C PHE A 78 -9.71 2.00 -6.26
N HIS A 79 -9.03 3.14 -6.32
CA HIS A 79 -7.92 3.30 -7.26
C HIS A 79 -6.79 4.14 -6.67
N ILE A 80 -5.57 3.92 -7.20
CA ILE A 80 -4.47 4.87 -7.07
C ILE A 80 -4.57 5.88 -8.22
N HIS A 81 -4.53 7.17 -7.92
CA HIS A 81 -4.53 8.28 -8.87
C HIS A 81 -3.13 8.85 -9.08
N GLU A 82 -2.89 9.44 -10.26
CA GLU A 82 -1.56 9.79 -10.78
C GLU A 82 -0.87 10.97 -10.06
N ARG A 83 -1.56 11.72 -9.21
CA ARG A 83 -1.02 12.86 -8.47
C ARG A 83 -1.38 12.83 -6.99
N GLY A 84 -0.44 13.24 -6.14
CA GLY A 84 -0.62 13.33 -4.68
C GLY A 84 -1.39 14.57 -4.23
N SER A 85 -2.62 14.68 -4.68
CA SER A 85 -3.52 15.76 -4.31
C SER A 85 -4.94 15.24 -4.09
N CYS A 86 -5.64 15.77 -3.10
CA CYS A 86 -7.07 15.54 -2.87
C CYS A 86 -7.90 16.81 -3.14
N GLU A 87 -7.27 17.87 -3.63
CA GLU A 87 -7.93 19.15 -3.86
C GLU A 87 -8.91 19.07 -5.03
N PRO A 88 -10.03 19.79 -4.97
CA PRO A 88 -10.92 19.95 -6.11
C PRO A 88 -10.22 20.75 -7.22
N ALA A 89 -10.66 20.52 -8.44
CA ALA A 89 -10.24 21.33 -9.60
C ALA A 89 -11.35 21.38 -10.66
N MET A 90 -11.19 22.28 -11.59
CA MET A 90 -12.13 22.43 -12.71
C MET A 90 -12.04 21.22 -13.66
N LYS A 91 -13.20 20.66 -14.00
CA LYS A 91 -13.38 19.67 -15.06
C LYS A 91 -14.64 20.03 -15.85
N ASP A 92 -14.52 20.22 -17.15
CA ASP A 92 -15.64 20.54 -18.05
C ASP A 92 -16.49 21.74 -17.57
N GLY A 93 -15.80 22.79 -17.06
CA GLY A 93 -16.45 24.00 -16.57
C GLY A 93 -17.09 23.90 -15.18
N LYS A 94 -16.94 22.78 -14.48
CA LYS A 94 -17.49 22.54 -13.14
C LYS A 94 -16.39 22.19 -12.13
N MET A 95 -16.47 22.74 -10.92
CA MET A 95 -15.61 22.31 -9.80
C MET A 95 -15.95 20.86 -9.43
N THR A 96 -14.94 20.01 -9.39
CA THR A 96 -15.08 18.56 -9.19
C THR A 96 -14.19 18.08 -8.06
N ALA A 97 -14.75 17.27 -7.16
CA ALA A 97 -14.06 16.73 -5.99
C ALA A 97 -12.76 16.00 -6.36
N ALA A 98 -11.67 16.29 -5.64
CA ALA A 98 -10.36 15.67 -5.79
C ALA A 98 -9.84 15.59 -7.24
N GLN A 99 -10.30 16.47 -8.12
CA GLN A 99 -9.93 16.45 -9.56
C GLN A 99 -8.44 16.76 -9.77
N ALA A 100 -7.78 17.46 -8.85
CA ALA A 100 -6.35 17.71 -8.90
C ALA A 100 -5.50 16.42 -8.81
N ALA A 101 -6.09 15.31 -8.32
CA ALA A 101 -5.45 13.98 -8.32
C ALA A 101 -5.20 13.42 -9.73
N GLY A 102 -5.84 13.97 -10.76
CA GLY A 102 -5.73 13.44 -12.13
C GLY A 102 -6.53 12.18 -12.39
N GLY A 103 -6.11 11.39 -13.37
CA GLY A 103 -6.66 10.08 -13.72
C GLY A 103 -6.16 8.95 -12.82
N HIS A 104 -6.56 7.71 -13.13
CA HIS A 104 -5.97 6.53 -12.51
C HIS A 104 -4.49 6.44 -12.87
N PHE A 105 -3.67 5.98 -11.94
CA PHE A 105 -2.23 5.77 -12.18
C PHE A 105 -2.03 4.72 -13.29
N ASN A 106 -1.62 5.19 -14.47
CA ASN A 106 -1.52 4.39 -15.68
C ASN A 106 -0.24 4.69 -16.47
N PRO A 107 0.94 4.34 -15.96
CA PRO A 107 2.21 4.63 -16.62
C PRO A 107 2.42 3.84 -17.93
N THR A 108 1.64 2.78 -18.16
CA THR A 108 1.76 1.90 -19.32
C THR A 108 0.74 2.19 -20.43
N GLY A 109 -0.22 3.08 -20.19
CA GLY A 109 -1.25 3.46 -21.18
C GLY A 109 -2.21 2.31 -21.54
N THR A 110 -2.46 1.38 -20.60
CA THR A 110 -3.46 0.31 -20.76
C THR A 110 -4.88 0.85 -20.61
N GLY A 111 -5.89 0.10 -21.06
CA GLY A 111 -7.30 0.38 -20.74
C GLY A 111 -7.62 0.08 -19.29
N HIS A 112 -8.77 0.58 -18.81
CA HIS A 112 -9.29 0.24 -17.48
C HIS A 112 -9.62 -1.25 -17.38
N GLY A 113 -9.36 -1.87 -16.22
CA GLY A 113 -9.59 -3.30 -16.07
C GLY A 113 -9.37 -3.79 -14.63
N THR A 114 -9.15 -5.10 -14.52
CA THR A 114 -8.89 -5.72 -13.21
C THR A 114 -7.53 -5.31 -12.65
N PRO A 115 -7.28 -5.52 -11.35
CA PRO A 115 -5.95 -5.29 -10.74
C PRO A 115 -4.79 -6.03 -11.42
N THR A 116 -5.09 -7.04 -12.24
CA THR A 116 -4.09 -7.81 -12.99
C THR A 116 -3.91 -7.38 -14.44
N THR A 117 -4.88 -6.71 -15.05
CA THR A 117 -4.91 -6.42 -16.49
C THR A 117 -5.11 -4.95 -16.84
N GLY A 118 -5.76 -4.15 -15.96
CA GLY A 118 -6.10 -2.76 -16.19
C GLY A 118 -4.95 -1.76 -15.96
N HIS A 119 -5.31 -0.52 -15.65
CA HIS A 119 -4.34 0.47 -15.19
C HIS A 119 -3.54 -0.08 -14.01
N LEU A 120 -2.33 0.38 -13.82
CA LEU A 120 -1.54 -0.07 -12.68
C LEU A 120 -2.19 0.35 -11.34
N GLY A 121 -2.92 1.46 -11.34
CA GLY A 121 -3.67 1.98 -10.20
C GLY A 121 -5.04 1.35 -9.97
N ASP A 122 -5.52 0.43 -10.82
CA ASP A 122 -6.80 -0.25 -10.59
C ASP A 122 -6.64 -1.28 -9.46
N LEU A 123 -7.36 -1.07 -8.36
CA LEU A 123 -7.34 -1.92 -7.17
C LEU A 123 -8.60 -2.79 -7.12
N PRO A 124 -8.63 -3.85 -6.29
CA PRO A 124 -9.90 -4.49 -5.96
C PRO A 124 -10.87 -3.48 -5.34
N THR A 125 -12.15 -3.58 -5.69
CA THR A 125 -13.20 -2.73 -5.10
C THR A 125 -13.25 -2.87 -3.59
N VAL A 126 -13.65 -1.81 -2.89
CA VAL A 126 -13.96 -1.86 -1.47
C VAL A 126 -15.45 -2.09 -1.27
N THR A 127 -15.80 -2.95 -0.31
CA THR A 127 -17.18 -3.16 0.12
C THR A 127 -17.41 -2.45 1.45
N VAL A 128 -18.41 -1.59 1.49
CA VAL A 128 -18.82 -0.85 2.68
C VAL A 128 -20.05 -1.53 3.26
N ASP A 129 -20.01 -1.83 4.55
CA ASP A 129 -21.11 -2.49 5.27
C ASP A 129 -22.29 -1.53 5.53
N SER A 130 -23.37 -2.05 6.11
CA SER A 130 -24.57 -1.27 6.46
C SER A 130 -24.31 -0.19 7.53
N ASN A 131 -23.19 -0.23 8.23
CA ASN A 131 -22.77 0.75 9.22
C ASN A 131 -21.82 1.81 8.61
N GLY A 132 -21.61 1.79 7.30
CA GLY A 132 -20.73 2.72 6.60
C GLY A 132 -19.24 2.42 6.78
N LYS A 133 -18.85 1.18 7.12
CA LYS A 133 -17.46 0.78 7.37
C LYS A 133 -16.91 -0.10 6.25
N ALA A 134 -15.63 0.12 5.92
CA ALA A 134 -14.85 -0.73 5.02
C ALA A 134 -13.54 -1.14 5.70
N ASN A 135 -13.50 -2.35 6.25
CA ASN A 135 -12.36 -2.96 6.92
C ASN A 135 -11.95 -4.22 6.16
N GLN A 136 -11.02 -4.08 5.20
CA GLN A 136 -10.64 -5.15 4.30
C GLN A 136 -9.12 -5.20 4.10
N THR A 137 -8.62 -6.38 3.76
CA THR A 137 -7.27 -6.59 3.26
C THR A 137 -7.36 -7.00 1.79
N LEU A 138 -6.78 -6.18 0.92
CA LEU A 138 -6.82 -6.32 -0.53
C LEU A 138 -5.40 -6.55 -1.06
N LEU A 139 -5.28 -7.22 -2.21
CA LEU A 139 -4.01 -7.44 -2.89
C LEU A 139 -3.99 -6.71 -4.24
N ALA A 140 -2.97 -5.88 -4.44
CA ALA A 140 -2.63 -5.27 -5.73
C ALA A 140 -1.35 -5.94 -6.29
N PRO A 141 -1.49 -7.00 -7.10
CA PRO A 141 -0.38 -7.92 -7.40
C PRO A 141 0.70 -7.31 -8.30
N ARG A 142 0.42 -6.19 -8.96
CA ARG A 142 1.36 -5.52 -9.88
C ARG A 142 2.00 -4.26 -9.27
N LEU A 143 1.61 -3.88 -8.04
CA LEU A 143 2.09 -2.69 -7.36
C LEU A 143 3.12 -3.02 -6.28
N THR A 144 3.99 -2.04 -6.03
CA THR A 144 4.84 -1.93 -4.85
C THR A 144 4.62 -0.59 -4.18
N LEU A 145 4.97 -0.48 -2.89
CA LEU A 145 4.85 0.76 -2.14
C LEU A 145 5.67 1.89 -2.77
N SER A 146 6.85 1.58 -3.30
CA SER A 146 7.72 2.58 -3.93
C SER A 146 7.12 3.21 -5.20
N GLN A 147 6.29 2.49 -5.93
CA GLN A 147 5.66 2.98 -7.16
C GLN A 147 4.53 3.98 -6.90
N ILE A 148 3.93 3.95 -5.71
CA ILE A 148 2.77 4.80 -5.38
C ILE A 148 3.13 5.99 -4.49
N GLN A 149 4.40 6.17 -4.15
CA GLN A 149 4.87 7.35 -3.40
C GLN A 149 4.58 8.64 -4.16
N GLY A 150 4.05 9.64 -3.47
CA GLY A 150 3.68 10.91 -4.08
C GLY A 150 2.37 10.89 -4.87
N LEU A 151 1.63 9.79 -4.86
CA LEU A 151 0.33 9.62 -5.51
C LEU A 151 -0.81 9.77 -4.50
N SER A 152 -2.05 9.47 -4.92
CA SER A 152 -3.20 9.47 -4.00
C SER A 152 -4.05 8.19 -4.16
N VAL A 153 -4.67 7.77 -3.06
CA VAL A 153 -5.67 6.70 -3.05
C VAL A 153 -7.06 7.31 -3.03
N MET A 154 -7.98 6.75 -3.80
CA MET A 154 -9.32 7.30 -4.05
C MET A 154 -10.40 6.24 -3.90
N VAL A 155 -11.51 6.62 -3.23
CA VAL A 155 -12.76 5.85 -3.24
C VAL A 155 -13.79 6.61 -4.07
N HIS A 156 -14.50 5.90 -4.94
CA HIS A 156 -15.52 6.44 -5.81
C HIS A 156 -16.93 6.18 -5.28
N ALA A 157 -17.92 6.98 -5.73
CA ALA A 157 -19.31 6.85 -5.31
C ALA A 157 -19.97 5.57 -5.87
N GLY A 158 -19.63 5.20 -7.11
CA GLY A 158 -20.11 3.97 -7.75
C GLY A 158 -19.17 2.80 -7.55
N GLY A 159 -19.64 1.62 -7.99
CA GLY A 159 -18.82 0.41 -8.05
C GLY A 159 -17.77 0.45 -9.17
N ASP A 160 -17.22 -0.70 -9.48
CA ASP A 160 -16.28 -0.87 -10.58
C ASP A 160 -16.56 -2.22 -11.26
N ASN A 161 -16.90 -2.18 -12.56
CA ASN A 161 -17.12 -3.38 -13.36
C ASN A 161 -15.86 -3.84 -14.09
N TYR A 162 -14.71 -3.20 -13.83
CA TYR A 162 -13.40 -3.49 -14.42
C TYR A 162 -13.36 -3.40 -15.95
N SER A 163 -14.16 -2.47 -16.51
CA SER A 163 -14.25 -2.25 -17.95
C SER A 163 -14.59 -0.77 -18.25
N ASP A 164 -14.20 -0.30 -19.43
CA ASP A 164 -14.64 1.01 -19.95
C ASP A 164 -16.07 0.99 -20.53
N HIS A 165 -16.73 -0.15 -20.51
CA HIS A 165 -18.08 -0.34 -21.04
C HIS A 165 -19.01 -0.95 -19.98
N PRO A 166 -20.29 -0.52 -19.91
CA PRO A 166 -20.95 0.53 -20.69
C PRO A 166 -20.63 1.97 -20.24
N LYS A 167 -19.88 2.13 -19.13
CA LYS A 167 -19.46 3.44 -18.61
C LYS A 167 -17.95 3.46 -18.46
N PRO A 168 -17.27 4.59 -18.81
CA PRO A 168 -15.83 4.73 -18.63
C PRO A 168 -15.38 4.47 -17.18
N LEU A 169 -14.18 3.94 -17.03
CA LEU A 169 -13.51 3.72 -15.73
C LEU A 169 -14.38 2.93 -14.75
N GLY A 170 -14.96 1.82 -15.22
CA GLY A 170 -15.74 0.91 -14.40
C GLY A 170 -17.09 1.46 -13.92
N GLY A 171 -17.42 2.71 -14.24
CA GLY A 171 -18.61 3.38 -13.76
C GLY A 171 -18.50 3.95 -12.36
N GLY A 172 -17.26 4.11 -11.82
CA GLY A 172 -16.98 4.62 -10.48
C GLY A 172 -17.59 6.00 -10.18
N GLY A 173 -17.69 6.87 -11.18
CA GLY A 173 -18.37 8.17 -11.07
C GLY A 173 -17.61 9.15 -10.16
N GLU A 174 -18.34 9.81 -9.26
CA GLU A 174 -17.80 10.86 -8.39
C GLU A 174 -16.75 10.30 -7.41
N ARG A 175 -15.82 11.16 -6.98
CA ARG A 175 -14.83 10.88 -5.95
C ARG A 175 -15.40 11.30 -4.62
N ILE A 176 -15.42 10.39 -3.64
CA ILE A 176 -16.03 10.64 -2.32
C ILE A 176 -15.04 10.58 -1.17
N ALA A 177 -13.88 9.94 -1.36
CA ALA A 177 -12.82 9.93 -0.35
C ALA A 177 -11.45 9.86 -1.00
N CYS A 178 -10.45 10.51 -0.38
CA CYS A 178 -9.10 10.64 -0.90
C CYS A 178 -8.07 10.70 0.22
N GLY A 179 -6.89 10.13 -0.03
CA GLY A 179 -5.72 10.23 0.84
C GLY A 179 -4.43 10.35 0.03
N VAL A 180 -3.54 11.27 0.42
CA VAL A 180 -2.23 11.46 -0.23
C VAL A 180 -1.21 10.50 0.35
N ILE A 181 -0.54 9.75 -0.51
CA ILE A 181 0.53 8.80 -0.19
C ILE A 181 1.86 9.57 -0.22
N LYS A 182 2.50 9.74 0.94
CA LYS A 182 3.71 10.58 1.08
C LYS A 182 4.98 9.75 1.07
#